data_105f8d303e1995aa6f4c5a5733cb6519
#
_entry.id   105f8d303e1995aa6f4c5a5733cb6519
#
_cell.length_a   1.000
_cell.length_b   1.000
_cell.length_c   1.000
_cell.angle_alpha   90.00
_cell.angle_beta   90.00
_cell.angle_gamma   90.00
#
_symmetry.space_group_name_H-M   'P 1'
#
loop_
_entity.id
_entity.type
_entity.pdbx_description
1 polymer ?
#
loop_
_entity_poly.entity_id
_entity_poly.type
_entity_poly.pdbx_seq_one_letter_code
_entity_poly.pdbx_strand_id
1 'polypeptide(L)'
;MYKEATGEEAIISQRDVDQFNYGIEPLARYGKLGALLAQFPPSFKKNDGYAQQILSAVIRTFGQYRLAVELRHRSWSDGENTARFLKDNNISWVHIDEPKFQSSVAAEVPLTSNMAYFRFHGRNKEMWWKGDSETRYKYLYSPEEINELANRVKVASDKAQLLFAFFNNHWQGYAPRNAVSIMRTLQLPFRELPIQQPLPDEDVPES
;
A
#
# COMPACT_ATOMS: atom_id res chain seq x y z
N MET A 1 -12.98 -6.55 7.67
CA MET A 1 -14.30 -5.90 7.57
C MET A 1 -14.37 -4.88 8.69
N TYR A 2 -14.24 -3.58 8.35
CA TYR A 2 -14.36 -2.51 9.32
C TYR A 2 -15.84 -2.38 9.67
N LYS A 3 -16.25 -2.90 10.82
CA LYS A 3 -17.54 -2.56 11.39
C LYS A 3 -17.41 -1.15 11.98
N GLU A 4 -18.35 -0.27 11.71
CA GLU A 4 -18.52 0.96 12.50
C GLU A 4 -18.67 0.54 13.96
N ALA A 5 -17.59 0.61 14.69
CA ALA A 5 -17.59 0.30 16.11
C ALA A 5 -18.14 1.53 16.83
N THR A 6 -19.25 1.36 17.44
CA THR A 6 -19.79 2.30 18.41
C THR A 6 -18.97 2.19 19.69
N GLY A 7 -18.19 3.26 20.01
CA GLY A 7 -17.61 3.45 21.32
C GLY A 7 -16.52 2.46 21.71
N GLU A 8 -16.30 1.86 22.71
CA GLU A 8 -15.17 1.19 23.33
C GLU A 8 -14.64 -0.08 22.63
N GLU A 9 -15.31 -0.65 21.64
CA GLU A 9 -14.98 -1.97 21.05
C GLU A 9 -13.97 -1.97 19.91
N ALA A 10 -13.52 -0.85 19.42
CA ALA A 10 -12.58 -0.79 18.29
C ALA A 10 -11.12 -0.75 18.70
N ILE A 11 -10.83 -0.94 19.95
CA ILE A 11 -9.45 -1.17 20.41
C ILE A 11 -9.09 -2.59 20.01
N ILE A 12 -7.97 -2.76 19.31
CA ILE A 12 -7.41 -4.05 18.94
C ILE A 12 -7.40 -4.95 20.18
N SER A 13 -8.14 -6.06 20.15
CA SER A 13 -8.20 -6.94 21.31
C SER A 13 -6.87 -7.70 21.46
N GLN A 14 -6.49 -8.04 22.69
CA GLN A 14 -5.28 -8.83 22.94
C GLN A 14 -5.31 -10.15 22.16
N ARG A 15 -6.48 -10.76 22.04
CA ARG A 15 -6.68 -11.99 21.26
C ARG A 15 -6.33 -11.80 19.78
N ASP A 16 -6.74 -10.69 19.17
CA ASP A 16 -6.42 -10.41 17.76
C ASP A 16 -4.92 -10.19 17.57
N VAL A 17 -4.28 -9.49 18.51
CA VAL A 17 -2.83 -9.30 18.54
C VAL A 17 -2.10 -10.63 18.66
N ASP A 18 -2.53 -11.50 19.57
CA ASP A 18 -1.91 -12.81 19.78
C ASP A 18 -2.06 -13.71 18.54
N GLN A 19 -3.24 -13.73 17.94
CA GLN A 19 -3.48 -14.47 16.70
C GLN A 19 -2.65 -13.96 15.55
N PHE A 20 -2.54 -12.64 15.38
CA PHE A 20 -1.72 -12.03 14.35
C PHE A 20 -0.23 -12.35 14.58
N ASN A 21 0.26 -12.16 15.80
CA ASN A 21 1.64 -12.45 16.14
C ASN A 21 1.97 -13.94 15.93
N TYR A 22 1.07 -14.85 16.28
CA TYR A 22 1.22 -16.27 16.01
C TYR A 22 1.39 -16.55 14.50
N GLY A 23 0.60 -15.87 13.65
CA GLY A 23 0.69 -16.03 12.19
C GLY A 23 1.99 -15.51 11.58
N ILE A 24 2.56 -14.43 12.13
CA ILE A 24 3.81 -13.83 11.60
C ILE A 24 5.09 -14.36 12.28
N GLU A 25 4.96 -15.03 13.43
CA GLU A 25 6.11 -15.50 14.23
C GLU A 25 7.11 -16.33 13.39
N PRO A 26 6.70 -17.30 12.56
CA PRO A 26 7.64 -18.06 11.76
C PRO A 26 8.48 -17.18 10.82
N LEU A 27 7.86 -16.16 10.21
CA LEU A 27 8.57 -15.22 9.34
C LEU A 27 9.54 -14.34 10.14
N ALA A 28 9.10 -13.84 11.29
CA ALA A 28 9.93 -13.02 12.17
C ALA A 28 11.13 -13.82 12.70
N ARG A 29 10.88 -15.03 13.21
CA ARG A 29 11.90 -15.92 13.78
C ARG A 29 13.01 -16.28 12.80
N TYR A 30 12.64 -16.54 11.53
CA TYR A 30 13.60 -16.89 10.49
C TYR A 30 14.15 -15.68 9.73
N GLY A 31 13.90 -14.45 10.19
CA GLY A 31 14.37 -13.22 9.54
C GLY A 31 13.79 -12.98 8.13
N LYS A 32 12.62 -13.56 7.86
CA LYS A 32 11.92 -13.45 6.57
C LYS A 32 10.80 -12.41 6.58
N LEU A 33 10.49 -11.83 7.73
CA LEU A 33 9.54 -10.73 7.84
C LEU A 33 10.18 -9.44 7.34
N GLY A 34 9.76 -8.96 6.17
CA GLY A 34 10.24 -7.71 5.59
C GLY A 34 9.68 -6.48 6.32
N ALA A 35 8.38 -6.33 6.31
CA ALA A 35 7.64 -5.27 6.98
C ALA A 35 6.18 -5.68 7.21
N LEU A 36 5.52 -5.03 8.15
CA LEU A 36 4.06 -5.08 8.32
C LEU A 36 3.42 -3.89 7.61
N LEU A 37 2.22 -4.09 7.09
CA LEU A 37 1.40 -3.04 6.50
C LEU A 37 0.10 -2.87 7.29
N ALA A 38 -0.10 -1.69 7.88
CA ALA A 38 -1.39 -1.26 8.41
C ALA A 38 -2.09 -0.38 7.38
N GLN A 39 -3.10 -0.93 6.73
CA GLN A 39 -3.85 -0.25 5.68
C GLN A 39 -5.21 0.23 6.20
N PHE A 40 -5.50 1.51 6.02
CA PHE A 40 -6.75 2.13 6.41
C PHE A 40 -7.58 2.54 5.18
N PRO A 41 -8.92 2.41 5.25
CA PRO A 41 -9.81 2.80 4.15
C PRO A 41 -9.87 4.32 3.97
N PRO A 42 -10.37 4.83 2.82
CA PRO A 42 -10.55 6.27 2.60
C PRO A 42 -11.51 6.95 3.58
N SER A 43 -12.39 6.20 4.24
CA SER A 43 -13.28 6.69 5.29
C SER A 43 -12.57 6.98 6.63
N PHE A 44 -11.34 6.49 6.80
CA PHE A 44 -10.52 6.72 7.99
C PHE A 44 -9.92 8.15 7.94
N LYS A 45 -10.54 9.09 8.64
CA LYS A 45 -10.23 10.52 8.60
C LYS A 45 -9.54 10.96 9.88
N LYS A 46 -8.51 11.82 9.74
CA LYS A 46 -7.74 12.35 10.88
C LYS A 46 -8.56 13.16 11.88
N ASN A 47 -9.59 13.88 11.39
CA ASN A 47 -10.43 14.74 12.21
C ASN A 47 -11.40 13.95 13.11
N ASP A 48 -11.49 12.65 12.91
CA ASP A 48 -12.10 11.75 13.86
C ASP A 48 -11.08 11.46 14.97
N GLY A 49 -11.32 11.96 16.18
CA GLY A 49 -10.42 11.76 17.33
C GLY A 49 -10.16 10.28 17.64
N TYR A 50 -11.12 9.44 17.31
CA TYR A 50 -11.02 8.00 17.40
C TYR A 50 -10.01 7.40 16.40
N ALA A 51 -9.94 7.91 15.16
CA ALA A 51 -8.99 7.46 14.17
C ALA A 51 -7.53 7.67 14.61
N GLN A 52 -7.25 8.77 15.30
CA GLN A 52 -5.90 9.01 15.86
C GLN A 52 -5.57 8.04 17.00
N GLN A 53 -6.55 7.68 17.83
CA GLN A 53 -6.38 6.67 18.89
C GLN A 53 -6.09 5.29 18.31
N ILE A 54 -6.83 4.87 17.25
CA ILE A 54 -6.59 3.61 16.55
C ILE A 54 -5.18 3.61 15.94
N LEU A 55 -4.80 4.65 15.23
CA LEU A 55 -3.47 4.74 14.62
C LEU A 55 -2.37 4.63 15.69
N SER A 56 -2.53 5.33 16.81
CA SER A 56 -1.60 5.25 17.93
C SER A 56 -1.57 3.86 18.57
N ALA A 57 -2.71 3.18 18.68
CA ALA A 57 -2.78 1.82 19.21
C ALA A 57 -2.06 0.82 18.29
N VAL A 58 -2.28 0.90 16.96
CA VAL A 58 -1.58 0.08 15.97
C VAL A 58 -0.06 0.27 16.07
N ILE A 59 0.40 1.52 16.16
CA ILE A 59 1.82 1.83 16.27
C ILE A 59 2.41 1.29 17.58
N ARG A 60 1.75 1.47 18.71
CA ARG A 60 2.23 0.92 20.01
C ARG A 60 2.29 -0.61 19.98
N THR A 61 1.34 -1.27 19.34
CA THR A 61 1.25 -2.73 19.30
C THR A 61 2.29 -3.35 18.36
N PHE A 62 2.49 -2.75 17.19
CA PHE A 62 3.29 -3.36 16.11
C PHE A 62 4.54 -2.58 15.73
N GLY A 63 4.81 -1.43 16.35
CA GLY A 63 5.97 -0.58 16.03
C GLY A 63 7.34 -1.21 16.37
N GLN A 64 7.36 -2.33 17.08
CA GLN A 64 8.56 -3.16 17.26
C GLN A 64 9.04 -3.79 15.93
N TYR A 65 8.15 -3.99 14.98
CA TYR A 65 8.46 -4.44 13.63
C TYR A 65 8.66 -3.25 12.70
N ARG A 66 9.26 -3.47 11.53
CA ARG A 66 9.19 -2.48 10.46
C ARG A 66 7.73 -2.33 10.06
N LEU A 67 7.15 -1.18 10.33
CA LEU A 67 5.74 -0.91 10.10
C LEU A 67 5.56 0.17 9.04
N ALA A 68 4.73 -0.11 8.04
CA ALA A 68 4.25 0.85 7.07
C ALA A 68 2.76 1.13 7.31
N VAL A 69 2.36 2.39 7.23
CA VAL A 69 0.98 2.82 7.42
C VAL A 69 0.46 3.47 6.15
N GLU A 70 -0.63 2.91 5.60
CA GLU A 70 -1.30 3.43 4.42
C GLU A 70 -2.53 4.23 4.84
N LEU A 71 -2.46 5.55 4.65
CA LEU A 71 -3.52 6.51 4.93
C LEU A 71 -4.00 7.11 3.61
N ARG A 72 -5.29 6.98 3.29
CA ARG A 72 -5.83 7.33 1.97
C ARG A 72 -6.58 8.65 1.91
N HIS A 73 -7.05 9.17 3.06
CA HIS A 73 -7.82 10.41 3.11
C HIS A 73 -6.91 11.63 3.23
N ARG A 74 -7.26 12.72 2.51
CA ARG A 74 -6.49 13.98 2.49
C ARG A 74 -6.24 14.58 3.88
N SER A 75 -7.16 14.43 4.82
CA SER A 75 -7.01 14.99 6.16
C SER A 75 -5.73 14.55 6.88
N TRP A 76 -5.13 13.44 6.48
CA TRP A 76 -3.86 12.97 7.01
C TRP A 76 -2.66 13.73 6.44
N SER A 77 -2.76 14.23 5.20
CA SER A 77 -1.72 15.02 4.54
C SER A 77 -1.94 16.53 4.64
N ASP A 78 -3.06 16.97 5.24
CA ASP A 78 -3.30 18.38 5.53
C ASP A 78 -2.42 18.79 6.72
N GLY A 79 -1.32 19.51 6.44
CA GLY A 79 -0.33 19.94 7.43
C GLY A 79 0.71 18.87 7.82
N GLU A 80 1.65 19.25 8.67
CA GLU A 80 2.87 18.46 8.96
C GLU A 80 2.74 17.48 10.14
N ASN A 81 1.67 17.55 10.92
CA ASN A 81 1.55 16.80 12.17
C ASN A 81 1.60 15.28 11.99
N THR A 82 0.99 14.76 10.91
CA THR A 82 1.01 13.32 10.61
C THR A 82 2.43 12.86 10.26
N ALA A 83 3.11 13.60 9.40
CA ALA A 83 4.48 13.28 9.01
C ALA A 83 5.42 13.28 10.22
N ARG A 84 5.30 14.29 11.09
CA ARG A 84 6.07 14.38 12.32
C ARG A 84 5.79 13.20 13.24
N PHE A 85 4.52 12.92 13.51
CA PHE A 85 4.10 11.79 14.35
C PHE A 85 4.65 10.44 13.85
N LEU A 86 4.54 10.16 12.55
CA LEU A 86 5.07 8.93 11.95
C LEU A 86 6.60 8.89 12.03
N LYS A 87 7.26 10.02 11.80
CA LYS A 87 8.73 10.14 11.88
C LYS A 87 9.25 9.90 13.29
N ASP A 88 8.62 10.50 14.30
CA ASP A 88 9.01 10.37 15.70
C ASP A 88 8.88 8.91 16.20
N ASN A 89 8.00 8.12 15.56
CA ASN A 89 7.81 6.70 15.85
C ASN A 89 8.55 5.77 14.86
N ASN A 90 9.34 6.30 13.92
CA ASN A 90 10.04 5.54 12.87
C ASN A 90 9.10 4.65 12.02
N ILE A 91 7.91 5.14 11.69
CA ILE A 91 6.89 4.44 10.91
C ILE A 91 6.91 4.94 9.47
N SER A 92 6.93 4.04 8.50
CA SER A 92 6.87 4.41 7.08
C SER A 92 5.48 4.89 6.70
N TRP A 93 5.39 6.11 6.19
CA TRP A 93 4.17 6.54 5.48
C TRP A 93 4.19 5.96 4.08
N VAL A 94 3.17 5.18 3.73
CA VAL A 94 3.09 4.54 2.41
C VAL A 94 2.90 5.58 1.31
N HIS A 95 3.78 5.54 0.31
CA HIS A 95 3.64 6.32 -0.92
C HIS A 95 2.65 5.61 -1.84
N ILE A 96 1.50 6.23 -2.08
CA ILE A 96 0.40 5.62 -2.83
C ILE A 96 0.30 6.24 -4.22
N ASP A 97 0.23 5.38 -5.24
CA ASP A 97 -0.26 5.76 -6.55
C ASP A 97 -1.64 5.13 -6.79
N GLU A 98 -2.64 5.98 -6.88
CA GLU A 98 -4.04 5.66 -7.11
C GLU A 98 -4.72 6.84 -7.82
N PRO A 99 -5.94 6.69 -8.40
CA PRO A 99 -6.64 7.82 -8.98
C PRO A 99 -6.83 8.92 -7.95
N LYS A 100 -6.48 10.15 -8.32
CA LYS A 100 -6.58 11.29 -7.39
C LYS A 100 -7.94 11.95 -7.46
N PHE A 101 -8.57 12.04 -6.30
CA PHE A 101 -9.83 12.73 -6.03
C PHE A 101 -9.57 13.86 -5.03
N GLN A 102 -10.53 14.76 -4.89
CA GLN A 102 -10.42 15.85 -3.91
C GLN A 102 -10.21 15.36 -2.47
N SER A 103 -10.72 14.18 -2.14
CA SER A 103 -10.57 13.56 -0.83
C SER A 103 -9.33 12.69 -0.66
N SER A 104 -8.55 12.45 -1.74
CA SER A 104 -7.37 11.59 -1.67
C SER A 104 -6.24 12.25 -0.91
N VAL A 105 -5.44 11.44 -0.22
CA VAL A 105 -4.17 11.86 0.37
C VAL A 105 -3.28 12.51 -0.69
N ALA A 106 -2.34 13.35 -0.29
CA ALA A 106 -1.40 14.00 -1.20
C ALA A 106 -0.69 12.96 -2.09
N ALA A 107 -0.39 13.37 -3.33
CA ALA A 107 0.31 12.50 -4.28
C ALA A 107 1.73 12.14 -3.80
N GLU A 108 2.35 13.05 -3.08
CA GLU A 108 3.66 12.87 -2.46
C GLU A 108 3.56 13.10 -0.97
N VAL A 109 4.10 12.15 -0.21
CA VAL A 109 4.25 12.25 1.24
C VAL A 109 5.74 12.14 1.58
N PRO A 110 6.20 12.75 2.68
CA PRO A 110 7.62 12.68 3.04
C PRO A 110 8.01 11.27 3.51
N LEU A 111 9.29 10.94 3.39
CA LEU A 111 9.86 9.78 4.09
C LEU A 111 9.83 10.03 5.59
N THR A 112 9.22 9.12 6.33
CA THR A 112 9.02 9.22 7.78
C THR A 112 9.78 8.16 8.57
N SER A 113 10.51 7.28 7.88
CA SER A 113 11.40 6.30 8.50
C SER A 113 12.59 5.98 7.59
N ASN A 114 13.48 5.09 8.02
CA ASN A 114 14.56 4.56 7.21
C ASN A 114 14.10 3.56 6.14
N MET A 115 12.81 3.25 6.07
CA MET A 115 12.18 2.38 5.08
C MET A 115 11.24 3.18 4.20
N ALA A 116 11.37 3.09 2.87
CA ALA A 116 10.40 3.57 1.90
C ALA A 116 9.44 2.43 1.52
N TYR A 117 8.15 2.72 1.45
CA TYR A 117 7.12 1.74 1.12
C TYR A 117 6.17 2.31 0.08
N PHE A 118 6.14 1.71 -1.12
CA PHE A 118 5.30 2.14 -2.24
C PHE A 118 4.21 1.14 -2.53
N ARG A 119 3.02 1.64 -2.85
CA ARG A 119 1.91 0.83 -3.36
C ARG A 119 1.29 1.49 -4.59
N PHE A 120 1.30 0.78 -5.70
CA PHE A 120 0.79 1.20 -7.00
C PHE A 120 -0.51 0.46 -7.29
N HIS A 121 -1.63 1.16 -7.15
CA HIS A 121 -2.97 0.56 -7.25
C HIS A 121 -3.58 0.66 -8.66
N GLY A 122 -2.92 1.38 -9.58
CA GLY A 122 -3.48 1.75 -10.87
C GLY A 122 -4.26 3.06 -10.81
N ARG A 123 -4.50 3.66 -11.97
CA ARG A 123 -5.14 4.97 -12.11
C ARG A 123 -6.51 4.91 -12.79
N ASN A 124 -7.24 3.79 -12.66
CA ASN A 124 -8.57 3.60 -13.25
C ASN A 124 -9.62 4.44 -12.52
N LYS A 125 -9.72 5.72 -12.88
CA LYS A 125 -10.58 6.70 -12.21
C LYS A 125 -12.07 6.40 -12.38
N GLU A 126 -12.46 5.88 -13.54
CA GLU A 126 -13.88 5.63 -13.86
C GLU A 126 -14.46 4.51 -13.01
N MET A 127 -13.68 3.44 -12.81
CA MET A 127 -14.14 2.26 -12.09
C MET A 127 -13.78 2.28 -10.60
N TRP A 128 -13.07 3.31 -10.11
CA TRP A 128 -12.55 3.34 -8.74
C TRP A 128 -13.62 3.17 -7.67
N TRP A 129 -14.77 3.83 -7.85
CA TRP A 129 -15.89 3.79 -6.90
C TRP A 129 -17.05 2.92 -7.38
N LYS A 130 -17.17 2.68 -8.68
CA LYS A 130 -18.29 1.97 -9.30
C LYS A 130 -17.98 0.50 -9.56
N GLY A 131 -16.70 0.16 -9.74
CA GLY A 131 -16.25 -1.17 -10.08
C GLY A 131 -16.16 -2.11 -8.87
N ASP A 132 -16.20 -3.39 -9.17
CA ASP A 132 -15.83 -4.45 -8.25
C ASP A 132 -14.31 -4.48 -7.99
N SER A 133 -13.83 -5.49 -7.25
CA SER A 133 -12.41 -5.65 -6.97
C SER A 133 -11.56 -5.91 -8.22
N GLU A 134 -12.13 -6.46 -9.28
CA GLU A 134 -11.41 -6.78 -10.52
C GLU A 134 -11.29 -5.55 -11.42
N THR A 135 -12.40 -4.90 -11.74
CA THR A 135 -12.45 -3.76 -12.66
C THR A 135 -11.76 -2.53 -12.10
N ARG A 136 -11.81 -2.32 -10.78
CA ARG A 136 -11.12 -1.23 -10.10
C ARG A 136 -9.62 -1.24 -10.36
N TYR A 137 -9.00 -2.41 -10.31
CA TYR A 137 -7.56 -2.62 -10.46
C TYR A 137 -7.15 -3.02 -11.88
N LYS A 138 -8.07 -2.95 -12.85
CA LYS A 138 -7.80 -3.13 -14.28
C LYS A 138 -7.12 -1.88 -14.83
N TYR A 139 -5.81 -1.81 -14.66
CA TYR A 139 -5.00 -0.69 -15.11
C TYR A 139 -3.59 -1.15 -15.45
N LEU A 140 -3.17 -1.00 -16.67
CA LEU A 140 -1.79 -1.22 -17.11
C LEU A 140 -1.11 0.13 -17.21
N TYR A 141 -0.08 0.36 -16.42
CA TYR A 141 0.70 1.59 -16.47
C TYR A 141 1.42 1.73 -17.82
N SER A 142 1.38 2.92 -18.41
CA SER A 142 2.12 3.23 -19.62
C SER A 142 3.64 3.30 -19.36
N PRO A 143 4.48 3.23 -20.41
CA PRO A 143 5.92 3.42 -20.26
C PRO A 143 6.29 4.76 -19.59
N GLU A 144 5.58 5.83 -19.90
CA GLU A 144 5.78 7.17 -19.35
C GLU A 144 5.45 7.19 -17.85
N GLU A 145 4.35 6.55 -17.45
CA GLU A 145 3.95 6.41 -16.05
C GLU A 145 4.95 5.54 -15.29
N ILE A 146 5.44 4.45 -15.88
CA ILE A 146 6.49 3.62 -15.26
C ILE A 146 7.77 4.44 -15.04
N ASN A 147 8.16 5.30 -15.98
CA ASN A 147 9.31 6.19 -15.82
C ASN A 147 9.08 7.20 -14.69
N GLU A 148 7.88 7.79 -14.59
CA GLU A 148 7.49 8.66 -13.47
C GLU A 148 7.64 7.93 -12.13
N LEU A 149 7.04 6.73 -12.02
CA LEU A 149 7.10 5.93 -10.79
C LEU A 149 8.53 5.50 -10.45
N ALA A 150 9.32 5.12 -11.45
CA ALA A 150 10.73 4.74 -11.27
C ALA A 150 11.56 5.91 -10.72
N ASN A 151 11.34 7.13 -11.21
CA ASN A 151 12.00 8.33 -10.67
C ASN A 151 11.64 8.58 -9.20
N ARG A 152 10.35 8.43 -8.83
CA ARG A 152 9.91 8.55 -7.44
C ARG A 152 10.57 7.50 -6.54
N VAL A 153 10.60 6.24 -6.99
CA VAL A 153 11.27 5.13 -6.29
C VAL A 153 12.75 5.41 -6.13
N LYS A 154 13.43 5.87 -7.20
CA LYS A 154 14.86 6.20 -7.16
C LYS A 154 15.18 7.28 -6.14
N VAL A 155 14.45 8.40 -6.18
CA VAL A 155 14.64 9.51 -5.22
C VAL A 155 14.45 9.06 -3.77
N ALA A 156 13.50 8.14 -3.53
CA ALA A 156 13.31 7.58 -2.20
C ALA A 156 14.42 6.59 -1.81
N SER A 157 14.91 5.79 -2.75
CA SER A 157 15.99 4.82 -2.51
C SER A 157 17.32 5.48 -2.14
N ASP A 158 17.57 6.68 -2.65
CA ASP A 158 18.78 7.45 -2.32
C ASP A 158 18.81 7.90 -0.84
N LYS A 159 17.66 7.89 -0.17
CA LYS A 159 17.47 8.36 1.21
C LYS A 159 17.10 7.26 2.20
N ALA A 160 16.53 6.15 1.72
CA ALA A 160 16.07 5.04 2.53
C ALA A 160 17.14 3.93 2.58
N GLN A 161 17.22 3.22 3.72
CA GLN A 161 18.07 2.03 3.85
C GLN A 161 17.41 0.78 3.24
N LEU A 162 16.08 0.77 3.19
CA LEU A 162 15.27 -0.33 2.68
C LEU A 162 14.10 0.24 1.86
N LEU A 163 13.76 -0.39 0.75
CA LEU A 163 12.65 0.02 -0.07
C LEU A 163 11.81 -1.20 -0.51
N PHE A 164 10.50 -1.08 -0.35
CA PHE A 164 9.52 -1.99 -0.91
C PHE A 164 8.63 -1.25 -1.90
N ALA A 165 8.35 -1.88 -3.05
CA ALA A 165 7.42 -1.36 -4.05
C ALA A 165 6.50 -2.49 -4.54
N PHE A 166 5.21 -2.33 -4.33
CA PHE A 166 4.20 -3.34 -4.65
C PHE A 166 3.20 -2.81 -5.67
N PHE A 167 2.94 -3.59 -6.70
CA PHE A 167 1.89 -3.36 -7.67
C PHE A 167 0.63 -4.13 -7.28
N ASN A 168 -0.49 -3.42 -7.15
CA ASN A 168 -1.80 -3.97 -6.77
C ASN A 168 -2.79 -4.04 -7.94
N ASN A 169 -2.39 -3.64 -9.13
CA ASN A 169 -3.18 -3.69 -10.36
C ASN A 169 -3.18 -5.12 -10.95
N HIS A 170 -3.79 -6.05 -10.23
CA HIS A 170 -3.65 -7.50 -10.44
C HIS A 170 -4.39 -8.07 -11.66
N TRP A 171 -5.22 -7.29 -12.38
CA TRP A 171 -5.96 -7.76 -13.54
C TRP A 171 -5.03 -8.43 -14.57
N GLN A 172 -5.35 -9.65 -14.95
CA GLN A 172 -4.66 -10.41 -16.01
C GLN A 172 -3.12 -10.32 -15.99
N GLY A 173 -2.52 -10.31 -14.81
CA GLY A 173 -1.07 -10.27 -14.68
C GLY A 173 -0.42 -8.89 -14.93
N TYR A 174 -1.19 -7.79 -14.90
CA TYR A 174 -0.64 -6.44 -15.08
C TYR A 174 0.36 -6.08 -13.97
N ALA A 175 0.10 -6.46 -12.73
CA ALA A 175 1.00 -6.19 -11.62
C ALA A 175 2.43 -6.75 -11.84
N PRO A 176 2.64 -8.04 -12.12
CA PRO A 176 3.98 -8.54 -12.41
C PRO A 176 4.60 -7.92 -13.67
N ARG A 177 3.82 -7.60 -14.71
CA ARG A 177 4.32 -6.91 -15.91
C ARG A 177 4.88 -5.53 -15.54
N ASN A 178 4.13 -4.74 -14.78
CA ASN A 178 4.59 -3.41 -14.33
C ASN A 178 5.77 -3.52 -13.36
N ALA A 179 5.80 -4.54 -12.49
CA ALA A 179 6.95 -4.78 -11.62
C ALA A 179 8.22 -5.05 -12.41
N VAL A 180 8.17 -5.88 -13.45
CA VAL A 180 9.31 -6.10 -14.35
C VAL A 180 9.68 -4.83 -15.12
N SER A 181 8.69 -4.07 -15.59
CA SER A 181 8.95 -2.81 -16.32
C SER A 181 9.69 -1.79 -15.46
N ILE A 182 9.26 -1.59 -14.20
CA ILE A 182 9.96 -0.65 -13.31
C ILE A 182 11.35 -1.15 -12.93
N MET A 183 11.54 -2.46 -12.75
CA MET A 183 12.85 -3.04 -12.47
C MET A 183 13.81 -2.84 -13.65
N ARG A 184 13.35 -3.00 -14.91
CA ARG A 184 14.13 -2.69 -16.11
C ARG A 184 14.52 -1.21 -16.15
N THR A 185 13.58 -0.30 -15.93
CA THR A 185 13.84 1.15 -15.91
C THR A 185 14.89 1.51 -14.86
N LEU A 186 14.85 0.87 -13.70
CA LEU A 186 15.80 1.07 -12.60
C LEU A 186 17.09 0.25 -12.75
N GLN A 187 17.24 -0.53 -13.81
CA GLN A 187 18.39 -1.41 -14.06
C GLN A 187 18.64 -2.43 -12.92
N LEU A 188 17.56 -2.90 -12.30
CA LEU A 188 17.61 -3.91 -11.24
C LEU A 188 17.57 -5.32 -11.84
N PRO A 189 18.17 -6.32 -11.19
CA PRO A 189 18.05 -7.71 -11.62
C PRO A 189 16.59 -8.18 -11.52
N PHE A 190 16.08 -8.85 -12.52
CA PHE A 190 14.75 -9.45 -12.54
C PHE A 190 14.75 -10.78 -13.29
N ARG A 191 13.74 -11.59 -13.07
CA ARG A 191 13.47 -12.77 -13.91
C ARG A 191 12.45 -12.40 -14.97
N GLU A 192 12.67 -12.86 -16.20
CA GLU A 192 11.66 -12.73 -17.25
C GLU A 192 10.39 -13.47 -16.81
N LEU A 193 9.25 -12.84 -17.06
CA LEU A 193 7.97 -13.50 -16.84
C LEU A 193 7.79 -14.62 -17.89
N PRO A 194 7.26 -15.79 -17.49
CA PRO A 194 6.89 -16.78 -18.47
C PRO A 194 5.89 -16.16 -19.46
N ILE A 195 6.04 -16.50 -20.74
CA ILE A 195 5.08 -16.10 -21.77
C ILE A 195 3.74 -16.76 -21.36
N GLN A 196 2.79 -15.95 -20.91
CA GLN A 196 1.43 -16.45 -20.72
C GLN A 196 0.89 -16.79 -22.12
N GLN A 197 0.67 -18.08 -22.36
CA GLN A 197 -0.20 -18.47 -23.46
C GLN A 197 -1.57 -17.83 -23.18
N PRO A 198 -2.24 -17.23 -24.19
CA PRO A 198 -3.61 -16.81 -24.02
C PRO A 198 -4.41 -18.00 -23.47
N LEU A 199 -5.20 -17.78 -22.45
CA LEU A 199 -6.17 -18.78 -22.02
C LEU A 199 -6.98 -19.13 -23.27
N PRO A 200 -7.23 -20.43 -23.56
CA PRO A 200 -8.14 -20.79 -24.62
C PRO A 200 -9.43 -20.00 -24.40
N ASP A 201 -9.92 -19.37 -25.47
CA ASP A 201 -11.20 -18.66 -25.44
C ASP A 201 -12.21 -19.64 -24.84
N GLU A 202 -12.74 -19.31 -23.66
CA GLU A 202 -13.88 -20.04 -23.14
C GLU A 202 -14.98 -19.87 -24.19
N ASP A 203 -15.37 -20.96 -24.83
CA ASP A 203 -16.46 -21.01 -25.80
C ASP A 203 -17.66 -20.29 -25.19
N VAL A 204 -17.91 -19.06 -25.68
CA VAL A 204 -19.16 -18.36 -25.38
C VAL A 204 -20.23 -19.18 -26.09
N PRO A 205 -21.16 -19.81 -25.39
CA PRO A 205 -22.22 -20.54 -26.04
C PRO A 205 -23.01 -19.55 -26.88
N GLU A 206 -22.98 -19.72 -28.20
CA GLU A 206 -23.86 -19.03 -29.12
C GLU A 206 -25.31 -19.33 -28.73
N SER A 207 -26.04 -18.32 -28.32
CA SER A 207 -27.47 -18.32 -28.02
C SER A 207 -28.28 -17.85 -29.19
#